data_2c975623bfc372e9722d0d5b013f7d96
#
_entry.id   2c975623bfc372e9722d0d5b013f7d96
#
_cell.length_a   1.000
_cell.length_b   1.000
_cell.length_c   1.000
_cell.angle_alpha   90.00
_cell.angle_beta   90.00
_cell.angle_gamma   90.00
#
_symmetry.space_group_name_H-M   'P 1'
#
loop_
_entity.id
_entity.type
_entity.pdbx_description
1 polymer ?
#
loop_
_entity_poly.entity_id
_entity_poly.type
_entity_poly.pdbx_seq_one_letter_code
_entity_poly.pdbx_strand_id
1 'polypeptide(L)' 'MKRITDSELLELPFGSKIRVVWHNSNHHPKNDEYYGVIFGDKIGYEDGEFDDTRTIAECMFNDWCMVYLITE' A
#
# COMPACT_ATOMS: atom_id res chain seq x y z
N MET A 1 -8.47 -10.34 5.11
CA MET A 1 -7.86 -9.25 4.33
C MET A 1 -8.53 -9.16 2.96
N LYS A 2 -8.76 -7.97 2.50
CA LYS A 2 -9.41 -7.72 1.22
C LYS A 2 -8.48 -6.92 0.31
N ARG A 3 -8.23 -7.43 -0.90
CA ARG A 3 -7.47 -6.67 -1.91
C ARG A 3 -8.32 -5.50 -2.38
N ILE A 4 -7.70 -4.33 -2.47
CA ILE A 4 -8.38 -3.11 -2.88
C ILE A 4 -7.77 -2.56 -4.17
N THR A 5 -8.54 -1.70 -4.84
CA THR A 5 -8.08 -1.01 -6.05
C THR A 5 -7.32 0.26 -5.69
N ASP A 6 -6.64 0.84 -6.68
CA ASP A 6 -5.95 2.12 -6.51
C ASP A 6 -6.92 3.23 -6.12
N SER A 7 -8.11 3.25 -6.70
CA SER A 7 -9.15 4.23 -6.35
C SER A 7 -9.60 4.07 -4.90
N GLU A 8 -9.79 2.82 -4.46
CA GLU A 8 -10.16 2.53 -3.08
C GLU A 8 -9.08 2.95 -2.09
N LEU A 9 -7.81 2.77 -2.46
CA LEU A 9 -6.71 3.22 -1.60
C LEU A 9 -6.80 4.72 -1.34
N LEU A 10 -7.05 5.51 -2.37
CA LEU A 10 -7.12 6.96 -2.27
C LEU A 10 -8.31 7.45 -1.45
N GLU A 11 -9.30 6.60 -1.21
CA GLU A 11 -10.50 6.92 -0.45
C GLU A 11 -10.50 6.36 0.96
N LEU A 12 -9.44 5.65 1.36
CA LEU A 12 -9.40 5.05 2.69
C LEU A 12 -9.39 6.12 3.79
N PRO A 13 -10.17 5.90 4.86
CA PRO A 13 -10.18 6.84 5.97
C PRO A 13 -8.87 6.81 6.77
N PHE A 14 -8.59 7.91 7.43
CA PHE A 14 -7.46 8.04 8.34
C PHE A 14 -7.47 6.89 9.36
N GLY A 15 -6.32 6.27 9.54
CA GLY A 15 -6.16 5.18 10.50
C GLY A 15 -6.41 3.79 9.92
N SER A 16 -6.80 3.68 8.66
CA SER A 16 -6.97 2.37 8.02
C SER A 16 -5.66 1.62 8.00
N LYS A 17 -5.71 0.34 8.36
CA LYS A 17 -4.54 -0.54 8.34
C LYS A 17 -4.49 -1.28 7.01
N ILE A 18 -3.32 -1.28 6.39
CA ILE A 18 -3.14 -1.90 5.08
C ILE A 18 -1.88 -2.76 5.06
N ARG A 19 -1.85 -3.67 4.10
CA ARG A 19 -0.69 -4.47 3.76
C ARG A 19 -0.35 -4.19 2.30
N VAL A 20 0.88 -3.75 2.05
CA VAL A 20 1.38 -3.49 0.69
C VAL A 20 2.33 -4.62 0.31
N VAL A 21 2.04 -5.29 -0.80
CA VAL A 21 2.84 -6.41 -1.29
C VAL A 21 3.45 -6.02 -2.63
N TRP A 22 4.76 -5.96 -2.70
CA TRP A 22 5.48 -5.65 -3.92
C TRP A 22 5.75 -6.92 -4.71
N HIS A 23 5.51 -6.86 -6.01
CA HIS A 23 5.82 -7.96 -6.91
C HIS A 23 7.31 -8.06 -7.15
N ASN A 24 7.77 -9.28 -7.43
CA ASN A 24 9.12 -9.51 -7.89
C ASN A 24 9.31 -8.82 -9.25
N SER A 25 10.17 -7.81 -9.27
CA SER A 25 10.44 -6.99 -10.46
C SER A 25 11.86 -6.44 -10.39
N ASN A 26 12.24 -5.63 -11.39
CA ASN A 26 13.53 -4.96 -11.38
C ASN A 26 13.66 -3.98 -10.21
N HIS A 27 12.55 -3.44 -9.72
CA HIS A 27 12.55 -2.51 -8.59
C HIS A 27 12.58 -3.25 -7.26
N HIS A 28 11.91 -4.42 -7.21
CA HIS A 28 11.82 -5.25 -6.03
C HIS A 28 12.07 -6.69 -6.44
N PRO A 29 13.34 -7.13 -6.46
CA PRO A 29 13.71 -8.47 -6.95
C PRO A 29 13.17 -9.61 -6.09
N LYS A 30 12.60 -9.29 -4.93
CA LYS A 30 11.91 -10.25 -4.06
C LYS A 30 10.51 -9.71 -3.78
N ASN A 31 9.60 -10.62 -3.48
CA ASN A 31 8.28 -10.22 -3.01
C ASN A 31 8.41 -9.69 -1.58
N ASP A 32 8.33 -8.39 -1.44
CA ASP A 32 8.37 -7.72 -0.14
C ASP A 32 6.98 -7.33 0.28
N GLU A 33 6.71 -7.41 1.57
CA GLU A 33 5.45 -6.93 2.12
C GLU A 33 5.70 -5.97 3.27
N TYR A 34 4.84 -4.97 3.36
CA TYR A 34 4.92 -3.92 4.37
C TYR A 34 3.55 -3.70 4.96
N TYR A 35 3.52 -3.46 6.25
CA TYR A 35 2.28 -3.13 6.97
C TYR A 35 2.32 -1.65 7.31
N GLY A 36 1.24 -0.95 7.00
CA GLY A 36 1.18 0.47 7.21
C GLY A 36 -0.20 0.96 7.64
N VAL A 37 -0.25 2.23 7.98
CA VAL A 37 -1.47 2.90 8.42
C VAL A 37 -1.64 4.17 7.60
N ILE A 38 -2.88 4.45 7.20
CA ILE A 38 -3.20 5.63 6.41
C ILE A 38 -3.23 6.87 7.30
N PHE A 39 -2.48 7.90 6.90
CA PHE A 39 -2.49 9.22 7.51
C PHE A 39 -2.79 10.26 6.42
N GLY A 40 -4.06 10.47 6.11
CA GLY A 40 -4.43 11.38 5.03
C GLY A 40 -3.87 10.90 3.69
N ASP A 41 -2.94 11.65 3.12
CA ASP A 41 -2.29 11.32 1.84
C ASP A 41 -0.99 10.54 1.99
N LYS A 42 -0.69 10.04 3.20
CA LYS A 42 0.52 9.28 3.50
C LYS A 42 0.19 7.91 4.06
N ILE A 43 1.10 6.97 3.82
CA ILE A 43 1.09 5.65 4.45
C ILE A 43 2.32 5.59 5.36
N GLY A 44 2.11 5.44 6.65
CA GLY A 44 3.21 5.26 7.59
C GLY A 44 3.45 3.78 7.84
N TYR A 45 4.67 3.31 7.67
CA TYR A 45 5.05 1.91 7.87
C TYR A 45 5.63 1.66 9.25
N GLU A 46 5.63 0.39 9.64
CA GLU A 46 6.14 -0.02 10.96
C GLU A 46 7.61 0.30 11.18
N ASP A 47 8.41 0.34 10.11
CA ASP A 47 9.83 0.63 10.18
C ASP A 47 10.15 2.14 10.26
N GLY A 48 9.11 2.98 10.30
CA GLY A 48 9.29 4.43 10.37
C GLY A 48 9.35 5.11 9.01
N GLU A 49 9.37 4.35 7.94
CA GLU A 49 9.31 4.91 6.58
C GLU A 49 7.87 5.28 6.23
N PHE A 50 7.72 6.07 5.19
CA PHE A 50 6.39 6.43 4.69
C PHE A 50 6.40 6.59 3.18
N ASP A 51 5.22 6.47 2.59
CA ASP A 51 4.99 6.70 1.16
C ASP A 51 3.78 7.59 0.98
N ASP A 52 3.71 8.23 -0.18
CA ASP A 52 2.53 8.94 -0.63
C ASP A 52 1.49 7.93 -1.13
N THR A 53 0.23 8.11 -0.72
CA THR A 53 -0.85 7.22 -1.22
C THR A 53 -0.96 7.28 -2.74
N ARG A 54 -0.73 8.44 -3.35
CA ARG A 54 -0.75 8.59 -4.80
C ARG A 54 0.35 7.80 -5.48
N THR A 55 1.54 7.79 -4.90
CA THR A 55 2.67 7.01 -5.43
C THR A 55 2.35 5.53 -5.41
N ILE A 56 1.80 5.04 -4.31
CA ILE A 56 1.42 3.64 -4.20
C ILE A 56 0.27 3.30 -5.15
N ALA A 57 -0.72 4.19 -5.28
CA ALA A 57 -1.82 3.99 -6.22
C ALA A 57 -1.31 3.88 -7.66
N GLU A 58 -0.33 4.70 -8.03
CA GLU A 58 0.31 4.63 -9.34
C GLU A 58 1.05 3.31 -9.54
N CYS A 59 1.75 2.84 -8.52
CA CYS A 59 2.41 1.54 -8.55
C CYS A 59 1.39 0.40 -8.71
N MET A 60 0.23 0.50 -8.06
CA MET A 60 -0.86 -0.47 -8.21
C MET A 60 -1.40 -0.48 -9.63
N PHE A 61 -1.57 0.69 -10.22
CA PHE A 61 -2.06 0.84 -11.58
C PHE A 61 -1.10 0.17 -12.59
N ASN A 62 0.20 0.20 -12.31
CA ASN A 62 1.23 -0.40 -13.15
C ASN A 62 1.52 -1.87 -12.78
N ASP A 63 0.72 -2.46 -11.90
CA ASP A 63 0.88 -3.84 -11.42
C ASP A 63 2.23 -4.10 -10.73
N TRP A 64 2.83 -3.08 -10.14
CA TRP A 64 4.07 -3.23 -9.39
C TRP A 64 3.83 -3.67 -7.95
N CYS A 65 2.66 -3.38 -7.42
CA CYS A 65 2.28 -3.81 -6.08
C CYS A 65 0.78 -4.05 -5.96
N MET A 66 0.42 -4.75 -4.90
CA MET A 66 -0.97 -4.96 -4.49
C MET A 66 -1.14 -4.41 -3.09
N VAL A 67 -2.31 -3.88 -2.80
CA VAL A 67 -2.64 -3.39 -1.46
C VAL A 67 -3.87 -4.13 -0.95
N TYR A 68 -3.80 -4.53 0.31
CA TYR A 68 -4.88 -5.23 1.01
C TYR A 68 -5.32 -4.40 2.20
N LEU A 69 -6.62 -4.26 2.36
CA LEU A 69 -7.19 -3.64 3.56
C LEU A 69 -7.28 -4.71 4.65
N ILE A 70 -6.68 -4.41 5.80
CA ILE A 70 -6.74 -5.34 6.94
C ILE A 70 -8.04 -5.07 7.68
N THR A 71 -8.90 -6.07 7.68
CA THR A 71 -10.17 -6.03 8.41
C THR A 71 -10.12 -7.08 9.51
N GLU A 72 -10.55 -6.70 10.68
CA GLU A 72 -10.58 -7.60 11.83
C GLU A 72 -12.00 -7.84 12.32
#